data_a8463ecfd1a982e18b098d31d389fe15
#
_entry.id   a8463ecfd1a982e18b098d31d389fe15
#
_cell.length_a   1.000
_cell.length_b   1.000
_cell.length_c   1.000
_cell.angle_alpha   90.00
_cell.angle_beta   90.00
_cell.angle_gamma   90.00
#
_symmetry.space_group_name_H-M   'P 1'
#
loop_
_entity.id
_entity.type
_entity.pdbx_description
1 polymer ?
#
loop_
_entity_poly.entity_id
_entity_poly.type
_entity_poly.pdbx_seq_one_letter_code
_entity_poly.pdbx_strand_id
1 'polypeptide(L)'
;MFLFYHICDKVKSVMIDMKNFFETYKNKAALWCNANCDSGDLARCAEFVVANKVRMLSVVPDSVATVWPWLEQEKIKILSRVYVADKKITEKDISEITKIINDSFKHGARGAQVFVPINELENLVDMTYLVKDDLFFDKDLVLGLDIMQINPFDWQNVFENLQKINASALMLVLLQDDGMKSDFVGRIYGMINAWNEQNKFDLHFLLGPDSVRIEQVLRLMEKLRPELIKNVKFFVKY
;
A
#
# COMPACT_ATOMS: atom_id res chain seq x y z
N MET A 1 30.51 16.89 16.52
CA MET A 1 30.46 17.44 15.14
C MET A 1 30.57 16.37 14.04
N PHE A 2 31.07 15.17 14.30
CA PHE A 2 31.20 14.08 13.30
C PHE A 2 29.93 13.24 13.07
N LEU A 3 28.96 13.23 14.00
CA LEU A 3 27.75 12.43 13.87
C LEU A 3 26.73 12.99 12.86
N PHE A 4 26.71 14.32 12.70
CA PHE A 4 25.77 14.98 11.77
C PHE A 4 26.13 14.77 10.30
N TYR A 5 27.41 14.64 9.96
CA TYR A 5 27.84 14.38 8.58
C TYR A 5 27.44 12.96 8.10
N HIS A 6 27.50 11.96 8.98
CA HIS A 6 27.13 10.59 8.62
C HIS A 6 25.62 10.41 8.40
N ILE A 7 24.79 11.21 9.08
CA ILE A 7 23.33 11.16 8.90
C ILE A 7 22.95 11.85 7.58
N CYS A 8 23.61 12.97 7.24
CA CYS A 8 23.39 13.66 5.96
C CYS A 8 23.81 12.82 4.75
N ASP A 9 24.92 12.08 4.84
CA ASP A 9 25.36 11.22 3.73
C ASP A 9 24.45 9.99 3.53
N LYS A 10 23.93 9.40 4.60
CA LYS A 10 22.91 8.33 4.49
C LYS A 10 21.59 8.83 3.90
N VAL A 11 21.15 10.03 4.29
CA VAL A 11 19.93 10.64 3.73
C VAL A 11 20.11 10.96 2.25
N LYS A 12 21.28 11.45 1.84
CA LYS A 12 21.58 11.75 0.42
C LYS A 12 21.63 10.48 -0.44
N SER A 13 22.22 9.38 0.05
CA SER A 13 22.28 8.11 -0.70
C SER A 13 20.90 7.49 -0.87
N VAL A 14 20.06 7.53 0.17
CA VAL A 14 18.66 7.04 0.10
C VAL A 14 17.84 7.89 -0.89
N MET A 15 17.99 9.21 -0.90
CA MET A 15 17.28 10.08 -1.85
C MET A 15 17.70 9.87 -3.31
N ILE A 16 18.97 9.58 -3.56
CA ILE A 16 19.48 9.29 -4.92
C ILE A 16 18.87 7.97 -5.41
N ASP A 17 18.85 6.93 -4.58
CA ASP A 17 18.24 5.64 -4.93
C ASP A 17 16.73 5.78 -5.18
N MET A 18 16.02 6.56 -4.36
CA MET A 18 14.59 6.83 -4.56
C MET A 18 14.34 7.55 -5.88
N LYS A 19 15.10 8.60 -6.21
CA LYS A 19 14.92 9.32 -7.47
C LYS A 19 15.11 8.42 -8.68
N ASN A 20 16.16 7.62 -8.69
CA ASN A 20 16.40 6.64 -9.74
C ASN A 20 15.27 5.61 -9.84
N PHE A 21 14.73 5.15 -8.70
CA PHE A 21 13.58 4.28 -8.64
C PHE A 21 12.35 4.92 -9.31
N PHE A 22 12.00 6.15 -8.95
CA PHE A 22 10.85 6.84 -9.53
C PHE A 22 11.04 7.17 -11.02
N GLU A 23 12.26 7.45 -11.47
CA GLU A 23 12.59 7.60 -12.89
C GLU A 23 12.41 6.28 -13.66
N THR A 24 12.82 5.16 -13.08
CA THR A 24 12.73 3.84 -13.70
C THR A 24 11.29 3.32 -13.76
N TYR A 25 10.55 3.46 -12.66
CA TYR A 25 9.20 2.89 -12.52
C TYR A 25 8.06 3.89 -12.69
N LYS A 26 8.33 5.15 -13.01
CA LYS A 26 7.40 6.28 -13.29
C LYS A 26 5.95 6.06 -12.83
N ASN A 27 5.11 5.49 -13.72
CA ASN A 27 3.67 5.31 -13.48
C ASN A 27 3.32 4.16 -12.52
N LYS A 28 4.30 3.37 -12.08
CA LYS A 28 4.12 2.25 -11.15
C LYS A 28 4.59 2.57 -9.74
N ALA A 29 5.36 3.65 -9.58
CA ALA A 29 5.89 4.05 -8.29
C ALA A 29 4.88 4.88 -7.48
N ALA A 30 4.82 4.61 -6.18
CA ALA A 30 4.04 5.34 -5.19
C ALA A 30 4.89 5.58 -3.94
N LEU A 31 4.58 6.62 -3.17
CA LEU A 31 5.32 6.94 -1.96
C LEU A 31 4.57 6.50 -0.71
N TRP A 32 5.31 5.94 0.24
CA TRP A 32 4.83 5.55 1.55
C TRP A 32 5.52 6.41 2.62
N CYS A 33 4.78 7.32 3.20
CA CYS A 33 5.29 8.16 4.27
C CYS A 33 5.26 7.42 5.60
N ASN A 34 6.34 7.47 6.37
CA ASN A 34 6.40 6.79 7.67
C ASN A 34 5.37 7.38 8.66
N ALA A 35 4.93 6.56 9.63
CA ALA A 35 3.92 6.97 10.60
C ALA A 35 4.40 8.07 11.55
N ASN A 36 5.71 8.13 11.80
CA ASN A 36 6.32 9.06 12.76
C ASN A 36 6.89 10.32 12.08
N CYS A 37 6.45 10.64 10.86
CA CYS A 37 6.86 11.85 10.15
C CYS A 37 6.31 13.09 10.86
N ASP A 38 7.19 14.05 11.14
CA ASP A 38 6.78 15.38 11.58
C ASP A 38 6.27 16.23 10.41
N SER A 39 5.82 17.45 10.67
CA SER A 39 5.31 18.35 9.63
C SER A 39 6.36 18.71 8.58
N GLY A 40 7.64 18.81 8.97
CA GLY A 40 8.75 19.05 8.05
C GLY A 40 9.03 17.84 7.15
N ASP A 41 8.95 16.63 7.68
CA ASP A 41 9.05 15.39 6.89
C ASP A 41 7.88 15.30 5.88
N LEU A 42 6.66 15.60 6.33
CA LEU A 42 5.47 15.60 5.48
C LEU A 42 5.57 16.62 4.35
N ALA A 43 6.11 17.83 4.62
CA ALA A 43 6.37 18.82 3.60
C ALA A 43 7.38 18.32 2.56
N ARG A 44 8.49 17.73 3.00
CA ARG A 44 9.50 17.12 2.11
C ARG A 44 8.92 15.97 1.29
N CYS A 45 8.06 15.13 1.88
CA CYS A 45 7.32 14.08 1.16
C CYS A 45 6.45 14.69 0.06
N ALA A 46 5.71 15.76 0.35
CA ALA A 46 4.84 16.42 -0.61
C ALA A 46 5.64 17.06 -1.75
N GLU A 47 6.71 17.79 -1.44
CA GLU A 47 7.63 18.33 -2.45
C GLU A 47 8.22 17.24 -3.35
N PHE A 48 8.68 16.14 -2.75
CA PHE A 48 9.22 15.00 -3.50
C PHE A 48 8.19 14.41 -4.47
N VAL A 49 6.97 14.19 -4.00
CA VAL A 49 5.86 13.62 -4.78
C VAL A 49 5.53 14.51 -5.99
N VAL A 50 5.47 15.82 -5.79
CA VAL A 50 5.22 16.81 -6.86
C VAL A 50 6.39 16.85 -7.86
N ALA A 51 7.61 17.00 -7.36
CA ALA A 51 8.82 17.11 -8.21
C ALA A 51 9.03 15.87 -9.09
N ASN A 52 8.71 14.67 -8.59
CA ASN A 52 8.89 13.41 -9.31
C ASN A 52 7.62 12.91 -9.99
N LYS A 53 6.54 13.71 -10.00
CA LYS A 53 5.25 13.38 -10.62
C LYS A 53 4.67 12.05 -10.13
N VAL A 54 4.89 11.74 -8.86
CA VAL A 54 4.34 10.55 -8.21
C VAL A 54 2.83 10.76 -8.08
N ARG A 55 2.04 9.75 -8.43
CA ARG A 55 0.57 9.90 -8.49
C ARG A 55 -0.16 9.43 -7.25
N MET A 56 0.54 8.83 -6.30
CA MET A 56 -0.05 8.20 -5.13
C MET A 56 0.85 8.36 -3.91
N LEU A 57 0.30 8.86 -2.81
CA LEU A 57 0.97 9.04 -1.52
C LEU A 57 0.15 8.34 -0.44
N SER A 58 0.80 7.46 0.34
CA SER A 58 0.22 6.81 1.52
C SER A 58 0.70 7.49 2.80
N VAL A 59 -0.23 7.94 3.63
CA VAL A 59 0.03 8.60 4.92
C VAL A 59 -0.88 8.02 6.01
N VAL A 60 -0.52 8.23 7.27
CA VAL A 60 -1.44 7.94 8.40
C VAL A 60 -2.59 8.95 8.45
N PRO A 61 -3.75 8.63 9.07
CA PRO A 61 -4.94 9.48 9.08
C PRO A 61 -4.67 10.92 9.53
N ASP A 62 -3.93 11.09 10.62
CA ASP A 62 -3.62 12.41 11.20
C ASP A 62 -2.78 13.30 10.27
N SER A 63 -2.07 12.70 9.33
CA SER A 63 -1.24 13.43 8.36
C SER A 63 -2.00 13.89 7.12
N VAL A 64 -3.21 13.38 6.88
CA VAL A 64 -4.00 13.72 5.67
C VAL A 64 -4.27 15.22 5.59
N ALA A 65 -4.80 15.81 6.67
CA ALA A 65 -5.11 17.25 6.72
C ALA A 65 -3.86 18.12 6.51
N THR A 66 -2.69 17.65 6.94
CA THR A 66 -1.41 18.37 6.80
C THR A 66 -0.90 18.35 5.36
N VAL A 67 -0.95 17.20 4.67
CA VAL A 67 -0.40 17.09 3.31
C VAL A 67 -1.37 17.57 2.23
N TRP A 68 -2.68 17.55 2.49
CA TRP A 68 -3.71 17.89 1.51
C TRP A 68 -3.52 19.28 0.88
N PRO A 69 -3.31 20.38 1.62
CA PRO A 69 -3.18 21.72 1.04
C PRO A 69 -2.02 21.84 0.02
N TRP A 70 -0.96 21.04 0.18
CA TRP A 70 0.18 21.05 -0.74
C TRP A 70 -0.05 20.22 -2.00
N LEU A 71 -1.01 19.29 -1.97
CA LEU A 71 -1.24 18.31 -3.03
C LEU A 71 -2.57 18.48 -3.77
N GLU A 72 -3.45 19.35 -3.27
CA GLU A 72 -4.82 19.53 -3.80
C GLU A 72 -4.84 19.82 -5.31
N GLN A 73 -3.90 20.64 -5.80
CA GLN A 73 -3.83 21.06 -7.20
C GLN A 73 -3.11 20.03 -8.10
N GLU A 74 -2.43 19.04 -7.53
CA GLU A 74 -1.48 18.18 -8.25
C GLU A 74 -2.06 16.85 -8.75
N LYS A 75 -3.36 16.61 -8.59
CA LYS A 75 -4.01 15.33 -8.95
C LYS A 75 -3.33 14.10 -8.35
N ILE A 76 -2.73 14.25 -7.17
CA ILE A 76 -2.09 13.19 -6.42
C ILE A 76 -3.14 12.53 -5.52
N LYS A 77 -3.24 11.20 -5.63
CA LYS A 77 -4.15 10.42 -4.80
C LYS A 77 -3.54 10.20 -3.42
N ILE A 78 -4.13 10.77 -2.38
CA ILE A 78 -3.77 10.52 -0.99
C ILE A 78 -4.56 9.30 -0.50
N LEU A 79 -3.84 8.31 0.01
CA LEU A 79 -4.41 7.13 0.67
C LEU A 79 -4.19 7.22 2.18
N SER A 80 -5.26 7.19 2.95
CA SER A 80 -5.22 7.14 4.41
C SER A 80 -5.00 5.71 4.88
N ARG A 81 -3.98 5.48 5.72
CA ARG A 81 -3.52 4.14 6.11
C ARG A 81 -3.93 3.81 7.54
N VAL A 82 -4.76 2.79 7.71
CA VAL A 82 -5.27 2.33 9.00
C VAL A 82 -4.82 0.88 9.25
N TYR A 83 -4.41 0.59 10.47
CA TYR A 83 -4.02 -0.75 10.91
C TYR A 83 -5.07 -1.29 11.88
N VAL A 84 -5.52 -2.49 11.61
CA VAL A 84 -6.32 -3.27 12.56
C VAL A 84 -5.38 -4.01 13.49
N ALA A 85 -5.63 -3.99 14.80
CA ALA A 85 -4.80 -4.70 15.76
C ALA A 85 -4.83 -6.23 15.52
N ASP A 86 -3.75 -6.91 15.90
CA ASP A 86 -3.63 -8.39 15.85
C ASP A 86 -4.54 -9.07 16.90
N LYS A 87 -5.84 -8.81 16.81
CA LYS A 87 -6.89 -9.38 17.66
C LYS A 87 -8.12 -9.62 16.80
N LYS A 88 -9.05 -10.40 17.32
CA LYS A 88 -10.33 -10.59 16.65
C LYS A 88 -11.03 -9.25 16.42
N ILE A 89 -11.39 -8.99 15.17
CA ILE A 89 -12.10 -7.78 14.76
C ILE A 89 -13.53 -7.84 15.32
N THR A 90 -13.97 -6.74 15.93
CA THR A 90 -15.32 -6.58 16.45
C THR A 90 -16.08 -5.49 15.68
N GLU A 91 -17.41 -5.46 15.79
CA GLU A 91 -18.23 -4.38 15.23
C GLU A 91 -17.79 -2.99 15.72
N LYS A 92 -17.33 -2.88 16.97
CA LYS A 92 -16.80 -1.65 17.52
C LYS A 92 -15.51 -1.23 16.80
N ASP A 93 -14.59 -2.16 16.53
CA ASP A 93 -13.35 -1.88 15.79
C ASP A 93 -13.68 -1.39 14.37
N ILE A 94 -14.65 -2.01 13.69
CA ILE A 94 -15.11 -1.56 12.37
C ILE A 94 -15.71 -0.17 12.43
N SER A 95 -16.56 0.13 13.42
CA SER A 95 -17.13 1.46 13.59
C SER A 95 -16.06 2.54 13.82
N GLU A 96 -15.06 2.25 14.64
CA GLU A 96 -13.94 3.18 14.88
C GLU A 96 -13.10 3.39 13.61
N ILE A 97 -12.76 2.33 12.86
CA ILE A 97 -12.04 2.38 11.59
C ILE A 97 -12.83 3.20 10.58
N THR A 98 -14.12 2.94 10.44
CA THR A 98 -15.02 3.67 9.54
C THR A 98 -15.02 5.16 9.84
N LYS A 99 -15.08 5.54 11.14
CA LYS A 99 -15.01 6.93 11.56
C LYS A 99 -13.67 7.58 11.16
N ILE A 100 -12.55 6.92 11.42
CA ILE A 100 -11.20 7.41 11.06
C ILE A 100 -11.09 7.62 9.55
N ILE A 101 -11.56 6.66 8.75
CA ILE A 101 -11.55 6.73 7.29
C ILE A 101 -12.42 7.89 6.80
N ASN A 102 -13.63 8.03 7.34
CA ASN A 102 -14.54 9.11 7.01
C ASN A 102 -13.92 10.49 7.28
N ASP A 103 -13.28 10.65 8.42
CA ASP A 103 -12.61 11.89 8.76
C ASP A 103 -11.42 12.17 7.82
N SER A 104 -10.67 11.13 7.44
CA SER A 104 -9.62 11.26 6.42
C SER A 104 -10.16 11.69 5.06
N PHE A 105 -11.33 11.20 4.64
CA PHE A 105 -11.98 11.61 3.39
C PHE A 105 -12.44 13.05 3.41
N LYS A 106 -12.99 13.54 4.53
CA LYS A 106 -13.34 14.95 4.72
C LYS A 106 -12.12 15.86 4.61
N HIS A 107 -10.93 15.36 4.98
CA HIS A 107 -9.67 16.11 4.90
C HIS A 107 -8.93 15.92 3.56
N GLY A 108 -9.52 15.25 2.57
CA GLY A 108 -9.01 15.19 1.20
C GLY A 108 -8.41 13.85 0.77
N ALA A 109 -8.40 12.81 1.61
CA ALA A 109 -8.01 11.48 1.16
C ALA A 109 -8.96 10.97 0.06
N ARG A 110 -8.41 10.26 -0.93
CA ARG A 110 -9.14 9.68 -2.06
C ARG A 110 -9.27 8.16 -1.98
N GLY A 111 -8.71 7.57 -0.93
CA GLY A 111 -8.84 6.15 -0.63
C GLY A 111 -8.34 5.84 0.76
N ALA A 112 -8.62 4.63 1.21
CA ALA A 112 -8.13 4.09 2.47
C ALA A 112 -7.39 2.78 2.23
N GLN A 113 -6.26 2.63 2.92
CA GLN A 113 -5.53 1.36 3.03
C GLN A 113 -5.81 0.77 4.41
N VAL A 114 -6.50 -0.36 4.46
CA VAL A 114 -6.86 -1.04 5.71
C VAL A 114 -6.03 -2.31 5.82
N PHE A 115 -5.11 -2.34 6.78
CA PHE A 115 -4.25 -3.49 7.04
C PHE A 115 -4.89 -4.39 8.07
N VAL A 116 -5.09 -5.65 7.70
CA VAL A 116 -5.70 -6.66 8.56
C VAL A 116 -4.82 -7.91 8.65
N PRO A 117 -4.84 -8.63 9.78
CA PRO A 117 -4.27 -9.96 9.86
C PRO A 117 -5.01 -10.92 8.92
N ILE A 118 -4.30 -11.86 8.30
CA ILE A 118 -4.89 -12.80 7.34
C ILE A 118 -6.02 -13.64 7.93
N ASN A 119 -5.90 -14.03 9.20
CA ASN A 119 -6.92 -14.80 9.92
C ASN A 119 -8.20 -14.01 10.21
N GLU A 120 -8.21 -12.70 10.05
CA GLU A 120 -9.37 -11.81 10.24
C GLU A 120 -10.04 -11.42 8.91
N LEU A 121 -9.50 -11.86 7.78
CA LEU A 121 -9.99 -11.48 6.46
C LEU A 121 -11.46 -11.91 6.24
N GLU A 122 -11.83 -13.13 6.66
CA GLU A 122 -13.20 -13.64 6.56
C GLU A 122 -14.14 -12.87 7.49
N ASN A 123 -13.71 -12.58 8.71
CA ASN A 123 -14.50 -11.78 9.65
C ASN A 123 -14.75 -10.36 9.09
N LEU A 124 -13.78 -9.77 8.43
CA LEU A 124 -13.94 -8.46 7.77
C LEU A 124 -15.00 -8.54 6.66
N VAL A 125 -15.04 -9.62 5.88
CA VAL A 125 -16.07 -9.83 4.84
C VAL A 125 -17.46 -9.80 5.45
N ASP A 126 -17.67 -10.53 6.52
CA ASP A 126 -18.99 -10.62 7.17
C ASP A 126 -19.44 -9.26 7.74
N MET A 127 -18.49 -8.43 8.16
CA MET A 127 -18.76 -7.10 8.74
C MET A 127 -18.86 -5.99 7.71
N THR A 128 -18.31 -6.14 6.50
CA THR A 128 -18.34 -5.09 5.46
C THR A 128 -19.74 -4.79 4.94
N TYR A 129 -20.72 -5.64 5.18
CA TYR A 129 -22.13 -5.32 4.96
C TYR A 129 -22.60 -4.10 5.77
N LEU A 130 -21.94 -3.78 6.89
CA LEU A 130 -22.25 -2.63 7.75
C LEU A 130 -21.66 -1.30 7.22
N VAL A 131 -20.72 -1.37 6.28
CA VAL A 131 -19.91 -0.21 5.81
C VAL A 131 -20.25 0.17 4.36
N LYS A 132 -21.14 -0.58 3.68
CA LYS A 132 -21.07 -0.80 2.24
C LYS A 132 -21.52 0.32 1.30
N ASP A 133 -22.48 1.18 1.60
CA ASP A 133 -23.10 1.86 0.46
C ASP A 133 -22.70 3.32 0.20
N ASP A 134 -22.27 4.09 1.18
CA ASP A 134 -21.98 5.52 0.96
C ASP A 134 -20.51 5.93 1.09
N LEU A 135 -19.72 5.19 1.86
CA LEU A 135 -18.36 5.61 2.23
C LEU A 135 -17.35 5.53 1.08
N PHE A 136 -17.43 4.48 0.26
CA PHE A 136 -16.45 4.19 -0.81
C PHE A 136 -17.01 4.35 -2.23
N PHE A 137 -18.13 5.04 -2.42
CA PHE A 137 -18.77 5.17 -3.73
C PHE A 137 -17.82 5.71 -4.81
N ASP A 138 -17.00 6.72 -4.46
CA ASP A 138 -16.00 7.34 -5.34
C ASP A 138 -14.58 7.27 -4.78
N LYS A 139 -14.33 6.39 -3.80
CA LYS A 139 -13.07 6.25 -3.08
C LYS A 139 -12.51 4.84 -3.23
N ASP A 140 -11.19 4.74 -3.18
CA ASP A 140 -10.52 3.44 -3.22
C ASP A 140 -10.51 2.79 -1.83
N LEU A 141 -10.91 1.52 -1.76
CA LEU A 141 -10.63 0.65 -0.63
C LEU A 141 -9.48 -0.28 -1.02
N VAL A 142 -8.34 -0.11 -0.36
CA VAL A 142 -7.16 -0.95 -0.54
C VAL A 142 -7.02 -1.85 0.68
N LEU A 143 -7.09 -3.16 0.49
CA LEU A 143 -6.87 -4.10 1.58
C LEU A 143 -5.39 -4.46 1.68
N GLY A 144 -4.79 -4.29 2.86
CA GLY A 144 -3.38 -4.55 3.14
C GLY A 144 -3.18 -5.88 3.89
N LEU A 145 -2.31 -6.75 3.37
CA LEU A 145 -1.95 -8.04 3.97
C LEU A 145 -0.44 -8.21 3.99
N ASP A 146 0.06 -8.88 5.06
CA ASP A 146 1.44 -9.35 5.08
C ASP A 146 1.57 -10.58 4.20
N ILE A 147 2.38 -10.50 3.13
CA ILE A 147 2.58 -11.60 2.18
C ILE A 147 3.13 -12.86 2.85
N MET A 148 3.90 -12.70 3.94
CA MET A 148 4.50 -13.84 4.65
C MET A 148 3.49 -14.62 5.49
N GLN A 149 2.34 -14.05 5.79
CA GLN A 149 1.24 -14.73 6.50
C GLN A 149 0.31 -15.51 5.55
N ILE A 150 0.39 -15.30 4.23
CA ILE A 150 -0.48 -15.97 3.25
C ILE A 150 0.15 -17.30 2.83
N ASN A 151 -0.57 -18.41 3.04
CA ASN A 151 -0.15 -19.68 2.49
C ASN A 151 -0.23 -19.64 0.94
N PRO A 152 0.82 -20.09 0.21
CA PRO A 152 0.83 -20.06 -1.25
C PRO A 152 -0.36 -20.77 -1.94
N PHE A 153 -1.04 -21.67 -1.25
CA PHE A 153 -2.23 -22.40 -1.77
C PHE A 153 -3.55 -21.71 -1.46
N ASP A 154 -3.58 -20.67 -0.61
CA ASP A 154 -4.81 -20.01 -0.15
C ASP A 154 -5.15 -18.75 -0.95
N TRP A 155 -4.39 -18.43 -1.98
CA TRP A 155 -4.58 -17.21 -2.78
C TRP A 155 -5.96 -17.10 -3.41
N GLN A 156 -6.55 -18.24 -3.81
CA GLN A 156 -7.91 -18.24 -4.36
C GLN A 156 -8.93 -17.72 -3.33
N ASN A 157 -8.86 -18.19 -2.08
CA ASN A 157 -9.72 -17.72 -0.99
C ASN A 157 -9.49 -16.22 -0.68
N VAL A 158 -8.24 -15.77 -0.69
CA VAL A 158 -7.91 -14.35 -0.52
C VAL A 158 -8.58 -13.49 -1.60
N PHE A 159 -8.51 -13.90 -2.86
CA PHE A 159 -9.10 -13.16 -3.98
C PHE A 159 -10.63 -13.15 -3.93
N GLU A 160 -11.25 -14.25 -3.57
CA GLU A 160 -12.70 -14.34 -3.37
C GLU A 160 -13.20 -13.41 -2.26
N ASN A 161 -12.46 -13.32 -1.17
CA ASN A 161 -12.79 -12.40 -0.08
C ASN A 161 -12.62 -10.94 -0.48
N LEU A 162 -11.56 -10.60 -1.23
CA LEU A 162 -11.38 -9.26 -1.80
C LEU A 162 -12.54 -8.84 -2.71
N GLN A 163 -13.02 -9.76 -3.55
CA GLN A 163 -14.18 -9.51 -4.41
C GLN A 163 -15.47 -9.27 -3.61
N LYS A 164 -15.71 -10.06 -2.55
CA LYS A 164 -16.86 -9.89 -1.65
C LYS A 164 -16.83 -8.52 -0.95
N ILE A 165 -15.64 -8.06 -0.54
CA ILE A 165 -15.42 -6.75 0.08
C ILE A 165 -15.54 -5.62 -0.95
N ASN A 166 -15.48 -5.92 -2.26
CA ASN A 166 -15.38 -4.95 -3.34
C ASN A 166 -14.14 -4.04 -3.20
N ALA A 167 -13.00 -4.62 -2.81
CA ALA A 167 -11.75 -3.88 -2.72
C ALA A 167 -11.28 -3.43 -4.11
N SER A 168 -10.79 -2.20 -4.22
CA SER A 168 -10.24 -1.65 -5.45
C SER A 168 -8.78 -2.09 -5.69
N ALA A 169 -8.07 -2.46 -4.62
CA ALA A 169 -6.71 -3.00 -4.71
C ALA A 169 -6.38 -3.92 -3.53
N LEU A 170 -5.46 -4.86 -3.77
CA LEU A 170 -4.76 -5.63 -2.75
C LEU A 170 -3.36 -5.05 -2.55
N MET A 171 -3.02 -4.67 -1.32
CA MET A 171 -1.68 -4.25 -0.92
C MET A 171 -0.96 -5.37 -0.21
N LEU A 172 0.13 -5.85 -0.80
CA LEU A 172 1.00 -6.86 -0.22
C LEU A 172 2.23 -6.20 0.39
N VAL A 173 2.39 -6.38 1.69
CA VAL A 173 3.54 -5.83 2.41
C VAL A 173 4.48 -6.96 2.83
N LEU A 174 5.77 -6.67 2.78
CA LEU A 174 6.82 -7.49 3.35
C LEU A 174 7.33 -6.75 4.60
N LEU A 175 6.78 -7.10 5.77
CA LEU A 175 7.07 -6.40 7.02
C LEU A 175 8.42 -6.80 7.61
N GLN A 176 8.80 -8.05 7.47
CA GLN A 176 10.04 -8.61 8.00
C GLN A 176 10.90 -9.17 6.89
N ASP A 177 12.20 -8.93 6.96
CA ASP A 177 13.20 -9.48 6.05
C ASP A 177 14.00 -10.56 6.78
N ASP A 178 13.38 -11.70 7.03
CA ASP A 178 13.97 -12.81 7.79
C ASP A 178 14.96 -13.64 6.97
N GLY A 179 15.45 -13.10 5.84
CA GLY A 179 16.43 -13.80 5.00
C GLY A 179 15.87 -14.97 4.17
N MET A 180 14.58 -15.26 4.26
CA MET A 180 13.91 -16.34 3.52
C MET A 180 13.59 -15.95 2.07
N LYS A 181 14.63 -15.72 1.26
CA LYS A 181 14.46 -15.30 -0.15
C LYS A 181 13.67 -16.29 -1.01
N SER A 182 13.73 -17.59 -0.70
CA SER A 182 13.05 -18.64 -1.47
C SER A 182 11.53 -18.62 -1.28
N ASP A 183 11.06 -18.33 -0.07
CA ASP A 183 9.64 -18.38 0.25
C ASP A 183 8.85 -17.21 -0.36
N PHE A 184 9.44 -16.01 -0.40
CA PHE A 184 8.85 -14.84 -1.05
C PHE A 184 8.51 -15.10 -2.52
N VAL A 185 9.45 -15.66 -3.29
CA VAL A 185 9.26 -15.96 -4.71
C VAL A 185 8.15 -17.00 -4.91
N GLY A 186 8.12 -18.04 -4.06
CA GLY A 186 7.06 -19.05 -4.08
C GLY A 186 5.67 -18.47 -3.81
N ARG A 187 5.56 -17.52 -2.88
CA ARG A 187 4.28 -16.83 -2.56
C ARG A 187 3.81 -15.94 -3.71
N ILE A 188 4.72 -15.16 -4.32
CA ILE A 188 4.40 -14.36 -5.51
C ILE A 188 4.00 -15.27 -6.68
N TYR A 189 4.70 -16.39 -6.90
CA TYR A 189 4.33 -17.35 -7.92
C TYR A 189 2.92 -17.91 -7.68
N GLY A 190 2.61 -18.34 -6.44
CA GLY A 190 1.28 -18.81 -6.06
C GLY A 190 0.19 -17.78 -6.33
N MET A 191 0.43 -16.52 -5.96
CA MET A 191 -0.46 -15.39 -6.24
C MET A 191 -0.73 -15.22 -7.74
N ILE A 192 0.33 -15.16 -8.55
CA ILE A 192 0.21 -14.96 -10.01
C ILE A 192 -0.52 -16.14 -10.65
N ASN A 193 -0.27 -17.35 -10.17
CA ASN A 193 -0.89 -18.57 -10.70
C ASN A 193 -2.38 -18.68 -10.33
N ALA A 194 -2.78 -18.22 -9.14
CA ALA A 194 -4.17 -18.17 -8.70
C ALA A 194 -4.97 -17.02 -9.35
N TRP A 195 -4.30 -16.05 -9.97
CA TRP A 195 -4.97 -14.93 -10.63
C TRP A 195 -5.83 -15.41 -11.80
N ASN A 196 -7.04 -14.87 -11.90
CA ASN A 196 -7.96 -15.12 -13.00
C ASN A 196 -8.57 -13.81 -13.54
N GLU A 197 -9.27 -13.88 -14.67
CA GLU A 197 -9.87 -12.72 -15.34
C GLU A 197 -11.04 -12.08 -14.56
N GLN A 198 -11.56 -12.74 -13.53
CA GLN A 198 -12.61 -12.22 -12.66
C GLN A 198 -12.04 -11.23 -11.63
N ASN A 199 -10.73 -11.29 -11.38
CA ASN A 199 -10.05 -10.38 -10.45
C ASN A 199 -9.89 -9.00 -11.08
N LYS A 200 -10.68 -8.02 -10.62
CA LYS A 200 -10.73 -6.65 -11.18
C LYS A 200 -10.10 -5.60 -10.29
N PHE A 201 -9.28 -6.00 -9.33
CA PHE A 201 -8.58 -5.08 -8.43
C PHE A 201 -7.11 -4.91 -8.84
N ASP A 202 -6.52 -3.78 -8.44
CA ASP A 202 -5.09 -3.50 -8.65
C ASP A 202 -4.22 -4.24 -7.61
N LEU A 203 -2.96 -4.46 -7.96
CA LEU A 203 -1.95 -5.04 -7.06
C LEU A 203 -0.97 -3.95 -6.61
N HIS A 204 -0.89 -3.74 -5.32
CA HIS A 204 0.05 -2.82 -4.69
C HIS A 204 1.10 -3.61 -3.90
N PHE A 205 2.34 -3.18 -3.92
CA PHE A 205 3.44 -3.84 -3.22
C PHE A 205 4.23 -2.84 -2.38
N LEU A 206 4.57 -3.22 -1.16
CA LEU A 206 5.55 -2.55 -0.32
C LEU A 206 6.64 -3.57 0.04
N LEU A 207 7.68 -3.63 -0.80
CA LEU A 207 8.76 -4.62 -0.70
C LEU A 207 10.07 -4.03 -0.15
N GLY A 208 10.01 -2.81 0.39
CA GLY A 208 11.19 -2.04 0.79
C GLY A 208 11.89 -1.37 -0.40
N PRO A 209 13.06 -0.75 -0.19
CA PRO A 209 13.82 -0.08 -1.24
C PRO A 209 14.58 -1.06 -2.15
N ASP A 210 14.38 -2.35 -1.98
CA ASP A 210 15.09 -3.39 -2.72
C ASP A 210 14.52 -3.53 -4.14
N SER A 211 15.17 -2.89 -5.10
CA SER A 211 14.84 -3.00 -6.52
C SER A 211 14.87 -4.44 -7.05
N VAL A 212 15.67 -5.31 -6.45
CA VAL A 212 15.82 -6.72 -6.86
C VAL A 212 14.50 -7.47 -6.71
N ARG A 213 13.78 -7.25 -5.58
CA ARG A 213 12.46 -7.89 -5.36
C ARG A 213 11.41 -7.37 -6.34
N ILE A 214 11.42 -6.08 -6.63
CA ILE A 214 10.52 -5.48 -7.61
C ILE A 214 10.77 -6.06 -9.00
N GLU A 215 12.03 -6.18 -9.41
CA GLU A 215 12.37 -6.83 -10.67
C GLU A 215 11.96 -8.30 -10.72
N GLN A 216 12.12 -9.04 -9.62
CA GLN A 216 11.66 -10.43 -9.54
C GLN A 216 10.15 -10.55 -9.74
N VAL A 217 9.36 -9.69 -9.07
CA VAL A 217 7.90 -9.66 -9.25
C VAL A 217 7.52 -9.33 -10.69
N LEU A 218 8.12 -8.30 -11.27
CA LEU A 218 7.85 -7.91 -12.65
C LEU A 218 8.23 -9.00 -13.65
N ARG A 219 9.40 -9.61 -13.51
CA ARG A 219 9.85 -10.72 -14.40
C ARG A 219 8.92 -11.94 -14.30
N LEU A 220 8.44 -12.26 -13.10
CA LEU A 220 7.47 -13.36 -12.94
C LEU A 220 6.13 -13.01 -13.62
N MET A 221 5.64 -11.80 -13.44
CA MET A 221 4.40 -11.35 -14.11
C MET A 221 4.56 -11.32 -15.62
N GLU A 222 5.66 -10.77 -16.14
CA GLU A 222 5.94 -10.74 -17.58
C GLU A 222 5.92 -12.14 -18.24
N LYS A 223 6.42 -13.14 -17.52
CA LYS A 223 6.48 -14.52 -18.04
C LYS A 223 5.17 -15.29 -17.90
N LEU A 224 4.41 -15.06 -16.84
CA LEU A 224 3.26 -15.87 -16.47
C LEU A 224 1.93 -15.19 -16.79
N ARG A 225 1.84 -13.90 -16.55
CA ARG A 225 0.60 -13.09 -16.67
C ARG A 225 0.95 -11.64 -17.02
N PRO A 226 1.39 -11.35 -18.26
CA PRO A 226 1.83 -10.01 -18.65
C PRO A 226 0.72 -8.95 -18.54
N GLU A 227 -0.54 -9.35 -18.58
CA GLU A 227 -1.68 -8.48 -18.39
C GLU A 227 -1.76 -7.84 -16.99
N LEU A 228 -1.15 -8.45 -15.96
CA LEU A 228 -1.11 -7.91 -14.61
C LEU A 228 -0.26 -6.65 -14.48
N ILE A 229 0.76 -6.50 -15.33
CA ILE A 229 1.77 -5.45 -15.20
C ILE A 229 1.15 -4.04 -15.26
N LYS A 230 0.06 -3.88 -16.00
CA LYS A 230 -0.62 -2.58 -16.11
C LYS A 230 -1.27 -2.12 -14.79
N ASN A 231 -1.64 -3.07 -13.93
CA ASN A 231 -2.40 -2.85 -12.70
C ASN A 231 -1.51 -2.89 -11.43
N VAL A 232 -0.18 -2.88 -11.59
CA VAL A 232 0.76 -2.99 -10.48
C VAL A 232 1.28 -1.63 -10.03
N LYS A 233 1.34 -1.42 -8.71
CA LYS A 233 2.00 -0.28 -8.06
C LYS A 233 3.01 -0.75 -7.02
N PHE A 234 4.14 -0.06 -6.93
CA PHE A 234 5.17 -0.30 -5.93
C PHE A 234 5.31 0.91 -5.02
N PHE A 235 5.07 0.70 -3.75
CA PHE A 235 5.26 1.72 -2.71
C PHE A 235 6.68 1.65 -2.18
N VAL A 236 7.30 2.82 -2.05
CA VAL A 236 8.63 2.97 -1.45
C VAL A 236 8.52 3.83 -0.21
N LYS A 237 9.17 3.40 0.88
CA LYS A 237 9.22 4.15 2.14
C LYS A 237 10.08 5.39 1.98
N TYR A 238 9.53 6.51 2.43
CA TYR A 238 10.24 7.77 2.56
C TYR A 238 10.88 7.88 3.94
#